data_3be5c1b971b6e5ca645ad92994ef5358
#
_entry.id   3be5c1b971b6e5ca645ad92994ef5358
#
_cell.length_a   1.000
_cell.length_b   1.000
_cell.length_c   1.000
_cell.angle_alpha   90.00
_cell.angle_beta   90.00
_cell.angle_gamma   90.00
#
_symmetry.space_group_name_H-M   'P 1'
#
loop_
_entity.id
_entity.type
_entity.pdbx_description
1 polymer ?
#
loop_
_entity_poly.entity_id
_entity_poly.type
_entity_poly.pdbx_seq_one_letter_code
_entity_poly.pdbx_strand_id
1 'polypeptide(L)'
;MNTRIKTIERKIEGIAIYQRETDGYVNATQICKAHLEITGERKDTSNWLQTKMAQSAINKLSLVTGIPVTELIEVKQGGKYQGTWIHPRLAVRFTMWVNDDFSLFVEDWIHSWLGSGYTPAQMEADIDRIAMRDKLKNSSRTALTDQVKSFLEASNQYNPRSKETGIFFGRVHNEVNLVLTGEKASDMRQRLESSLGKPVSENELLRDYFPITDLADYAAICQTAANNIENGMHPINAIKMAAKQVLPPNHVPNPIDFTEKISFARYRLEQARRGRFYLEDEK
;
A
#
# COMPACT_ATOMS: atom_id res chain seq x y z
N MET A 1 -24.36 -3.96 -5.25
CA MET A 1 -23.94 -2.79 -4.43
C MET A 1 -23.52 -1.65 -5.35
N ASN A 2 -24.20 -0.52 -5.30
CA ASN A 2 -23.89 0.64 -6.15
C ASN A 2 -22.66 1.35 -5.55
N THR A 3 -21.47 0.98 -5.95
CA THR A 3 -20.24 1.64 -5.50
C THR A 3 -20.25 3.06 -6.06
N ARG A 4 -20.43 4.04 -5.17
CA ARG A 4 -20.46 5.47 -5.52
C ARG A 4 -19.08 5.83 -6.08
N ILE A 5 -18.99 6.10 -7.38
CA ILE A 5 -17.75 6.52 -8.01
C ILE A 5 -17.33 7.87 -7.40
N LYS A 6 -16.19 7.91 -6.77
CA LYS A 6 -15.57 9.17 -6.36
C LYS A 6 -14.84 9.78 -7.55
N THR A 7 -15.09 11.05 -7.83
CA THR A 7 -14.53 11.77 -8.97
C THR A 7 -13.94 13.10 -8.54
N ILE A 8 -12.84 13.46 -9.19
CA ILE A 8 -12.26 14.80 -9.18
C ILE A 8 -12.84 15.54 -10.37
N GLU A 9 -13.36 16.74 -10.15
CA GLU A 9 -13.76 17.63 -11.23
C GLU A 9 -12.54 18.37 -11.75
N ARG A 10 -12.23 18.17 -13.02
CA ARG A 10 -11.19 18.87 -13.78
C ARG A 10 -11.85 19.85 -14.73
N LYS A 11 -11.10 20.81 -15.29
CA LYS A 11 -11.66 21.79 -16.21
C LYS A 11 -10.76 21.97 -17.42
N ILE A 12 -11.39 21.99 -18.62
CA ILE A 12 -10.78 22.48 -19.85
C ILE A 12 -11.57 23.74 -20.24
N GLU A 13 -10.92 24.90 -20.22
CA GLU A 13 -11.53 26.20 -20.52
C GLU A 13 -12.87 26.46 -19.77
N GLY A 14 -12.93 26.03 -18.51
CA GLY A 14 -14.11 26.20 -17.68
C GLY A 14 -15.13 25.05 -17.76
N ILE A 15 -15.05 24.17 -18.73
CA ILE A 15 -15.97 23.03 -18.91
C ILE A 15 -15.54 21.86 -18.03
N ALA A 16 -16.46 21.33 -17.24
CA ALA A 16 -16.19 20.26 -16.29
C ALA A 16 -15.98 18.91 -16.97
N ILE A 17 -14.88 18.24 -16.61
CA ILE A 17 -14.53 16.86 -17.00
C ILE A 17 -14.22 16.07 -15.75
N TYR A 18 -14.74 14.87 -15.64
CA TYR A 18 -14.54 14.05 -14.46
C TYR A 18 -13.36 13.07 -14.65
N GLN A 19 -12.48 13.05 -13.64
CA GLN A 19 -11.44 12.05 -13.44
C GLN A 19 -11.80 11.20 -12.22
N ARG A 20 -11.67 9.88 -12.30
CA ARG A 20 -11.87 9.01 -11.12
C ARG A 20 -10.73 9.20 -10.14
N GLU A 21 -11.06 9.35 -8.86
CA GLU A 21 -10.07 9.51 -7.79
C GLU A 21 -9.28 8.21 -7.55
N THR A 22 -9.94 7.06 -7.71
CA THR A 22 -9.41 5.76 -7.33
C THR A 22 -8.35 5.20 -8.27
N ASP A 23 -8.47 5.46 -9.58
CA ASP A 23 -7.65 4.84 -10.63
C ASP A 23 -7.28 5.81 -11.77
N GLY A 24 -7.64 7.08 -11.63
CA GLY A 24 -7.26 8.14 -12.55
C GLY A 24 -7.95 8.12 -13.91
N TYR A 25 -8.92 7.22 -14.15
CA TYR A 25 -9.64 7.16 -15.41
C TYR A 25 -10.33 8.48 -15.72
N VAL A 26 -10.28 8.88 -16.98
CA VAL A 26 -10.85 10.16 -17.44
C VAL A 26 -12.06 9.89 -18.33
N ASN A 27 -13.10 10.72 -18.18
CA ASN A 27 -14.30 10.60 -18.99
C ASN A 27 -14.09 11.19 -20.40
N ALA A 28 -13.77 10.33 -21.37
CA ALA A 28 -13.51 10.70 -22.76
C ALA A 28 -14.72 11.33 -23.45
N THR A 29 -15.94 10.89 -23.10
CA THR A 29 -17.17 11.48 -23.66
C THR A 29 -17.31 12.96 -23.29
N GLN A 30 -16.90 13.34 -22.09
CA GLN A 30 -16.93 14.74 -21.66
C GLN A 30 -15.85 15.57 -22.34
N ILE A 31 -14.68 15.00 -22.62
CA ILE A 31 -13.63 15.66 -23.41
C ILE A 31 -14.14 15.96 -24.81
N CYS A 32 -14.81 15.01 -25.47
CA CYS A 32 -15.42 15.26 -26.78
C CYS A 32 -16.50 16.35 -26.73
N LYS A 33 -17.30 16.41 -25.67
CA LYS A 33 -18.30 17.47 -25.49
C LYS A 33 -17.64 18.83 -25.30
N ALA A 34 -16.60 18.93 -24.47
CA ALA A 34 -15.86 20.15 -24.27
C ALA A 34 -15.24 20.63 -25.60
N HIS A 35 -14.65 19.72 -26.39
CA HIS A 35 -14.13 20.06 -27.70
C HIS A 35 -15.20 20.66 -28.63
N LEU A 36 -16.38 20.03 -28.66
CA LEU A 36 -17.50 20.55 -29.49
C LEU A 36 -17.94 21.96 -29.04
N GLU A 37 -18.03 22.19 -27.71
CA GLU A 37 -18.42 23.52 -27.19
C GLU A 37 -17.37 24.60 -27.47
N ILE A 38 -16.08 24.27 -27.46
CA ILE A 38 -14.99 25.24 -27.64
C ILE A 38 -14.73 25.50 -29.13
N THR A 39 -14.69 24.44 -29.95
CA THR A 39 -14.24 24.55 -31.35
C THR A 39 -15.38 24.52 -32.36
N GLY A 40 -16.56 24.05 -31.98
CA GLY A 40 -17.68 23.75 -32.88
C GLY A 40 -17.50 22.45 -33.68
N GLU A 41 -16.37 21.75 -33.54
CA GLU A 41 -16.09 20.51 -34.26
C GLU A 41 -16.46 19.27 -33.44
N ARG A 42 -17.14 18.33 -34.08
CA ARG A 42 -17.56 17.09 -33.42
C ARG A 42 -16.47 16.01 -33.46
N LYS A 43 -16.09 15.52 -32.35
CA LYS A 43 -15.27 14.30 -32.15
C LYS A 43 -16.05 13.28 -31.34
N ASP A 44 -15.89 12.00 -31.64
CA ASP A 44 -16.56 10.92 -30.93
C ASP A 44 -15.52 9.88 -30.48
N THR A 45 -15.63 9.41 -29.26
CA THR A 45 -14.73 8.38 -28.67
C THR A 45 -14.70 7.11 -29.51
N SER A 46 -15.86 6.70 -30.10
CA SER A 46 -15.96 5.55 -30.98
C SER A 46 -15.08 5.66 -32.24
N ASN A 47 -14.96 6.87 -32.81
CA ASN A 47 -14.12 7.11 -33.98
C ASN A 47 -12.64 6.92 -33.63
N TRP A 48 -12.21 7.42 -32.46
CA TRP A 48 -10.85 7.21 -32.00
C TRP A 48 -10.54 5.73 -31.79
N LEU A 49 -11.44 4.99 -31.13
CA LEU A 49 -11.28 3.56 -30.85
C LEU A 49 -11.11 2.72 -32.12
N GLN A 50 -11.64 3.17 -33.26
CA GLN A 50 -11.50 2.50 -34.56
C GLN A 50 -10.16 2.80 -35.27
N THR A 51 -9.39 3.78 -34.80
CA THR A 51 -8.11 4.09 -35.39
C THR A 51 -7.07 3.00 -35.13
N LYS A 52 -6.20 2.72 -36.12
CA LYS A 52 -5.09 1.76 -35.95
C LYS A 52 -4.18 2.16 -34.80
N MET A 53 -3.98 3.48 -34.59
CA MET A 53 -3.15 4.02 -33.52
C MET A 53 -3.75 3.69 -32.14
N ALA A 54 -5.04 3.90 -31.95
CA ALA A 54 -5.72 3.58 -30.70
C ALA A 54 -5.68 2.07 -30.39
N GLN A 55 -6.02 1.24 -31.38
CA GLN A 55 -5.99 -0.22 -31.23
C GLN A 55 -4.60 -0.75 -30.89
N SER A 56 -3.56 -0.24 -31.57
CA SER A 56 -2.18 -0.59 -31.26
C SER A 56 -1.79 -0.17 -29.84
N ALA A 57 -2.15 1.05 -29.42
CA ALA A 57 -1.86 1.54 -28.08
C ALA A 57 -2.58 0.74 -26.99
N ILE A 58 -3.86 0.41 -27.22
CA ILE A 58 -4.68 -0.39 -26.29
C ILE A 58 -4.08 -1.79 -26.12
N ASN A 59 -3.78 -2.49 -27.24
CA ASN A 59 -3.22 -3.83 -27.20
C ASN A 59 -1.83 -3.84 -26.54
N LYS A 60 -0.97 -2.87 -26.88
CA LYS A 60 0.36 -2.75 -26.28
C LYS A 60 0.26 -2.46 -24.78
N LEU A 61 -0.67 -1.57 -24.39
CA LEU A 61 -0.89 -1.27 -22.98
C LEU A 61 -1.37 -2.51 -22.21
N SER A 62 -2.33 -3.25 -22.76
CA SER A 62 -2.82 -4.50 -22.17
C SER A 62 -1.69 -5.52 -21.97
N LEU A 63 -0.83 -5.70 -22.97
CA LEU A 63 0.33 -6.61 -22.89
C LEU A 63 1.33 -6.20 -21.80
N VAL A 64 1.64 -4.91 -21.73
CA VAL A 64 2.63 -4.41 -20.77
C VAL A 64 2.08 -4.38 -19.33
N THR A 65 0.80 -4.08 -19.17
CA THR A 65 0.20 -3.91 -17.83
C THR A 65 -0.47 -5.18 -17.30
N GLY A 66 -0.76 -6.16 -18.16
CA GLY A 66 -1.59 -7.31 -17.81
C GLY A 66 -3.08 -6.96 -17.59
N ILE A 67 -3.47 -5.68 -17.80
CA ILE A 67 -4.86 -5.25 -17.67
C ILE A 67 -5.63 -5.67 -18.94
N PRO A 68 -6.76 -6.40 -18.82
CA PRO A 68 -7.58 -6.76 -19.96
C PRO A 68 -8.03 -5.51 -20.76
N VAL A 69 -8.09 -5.63 -22.07
CA VAL A 69 -8.56 -4.53 -22.95
C VAL A 69 -9.93 -3.98 -22.52
N THR A 70 -10.80 -4.86 -22.06
CA THR A 70 -12.15 -4.51 -21.56
C THR A 70 -12.12 -3.65 -20.29
N GLU A 71 -11.04 -3.71 -19.54
CA GLU A 71 -10.85 -2.89 -18.34
C GLU A 71 -10.13 -1.59 -18.63
N LEU A 72 -9.35 -1.49 -19.71
CA LEU A 72 -8.68 -0.26 -20.12
C LEU A 72 -9.67 0.81 -20.64
N ILE A 73 -10.84 0.38 -21.08
CA ILE A 73 -11.91 1.24 -21.60
C ILE A 73 -13.24 0.72 -21.06
N GLU A 74 -13.87 1.52 -20.25
CA GLU A 74 -15.14 1.18 -19.61
C GLU A 74 -16.26 2.09 -20.10
N VAL A 75 -17.39 1.52 -20.48
CA VAL A 75 -18.60 2.28 -20.87
C VAL A 75 -19.58 2.24 -19.72
N LYS A 76 -19.92 3.42 -19.19
CA LYS A 76 -20.95 3.58 -18.18
C LYS A 76 -22.21 4.18 -18.76
N GLN A 77 -23.32 3.47 -18.62
CA GLN A 77 -24.62 3.93 -19.07
C GLN A 77 -25.40 4.56 -17.91
N GLY A 78 -26.03 5.68 -18.17
CA GLY A 78 -26.93 6.37 -17.25
C GLY A 78 -26.25 7.07 -16.07
N GLY A 79 -26.96 8.08 -15.51
CA GLY A 79 -26.54 8.87 -14.37
C GLY A 79 -25.52 9.98 -14.68
N LYS A 80 -25.15 10.73 -13.63
CA LYS A 80 -24.28 11.91 -13.71
C LYS A 80 -22.93 11.62 -14.38
N TYR A 81 -22.38 10.42 -14.21
CA TYR A 81 -21.06 10.02 -14.66
C TYR A 81 -21.09 9.06 -15.85
N GLN A 82 -22.16 9.14 -16.65
CA GLN A 82 -22.25 8.34 -17.87
C GLN A 82 -21.19 8.71 -18.91
N GLY A 83 -20.81 7.76 -19.78
CA GLY A 83 -19.86 7.97 -20.85
C GLY A 83 -18.78 6.89 -20.91
N THR A 84 -17.83 7.07 -21.79
CA THR A 84 -16.67 6.19 -21.93
C THR A 84 -15.55 6.69 -21.05
N TRP A 85 -15.09 5.83 -20.17
CA TRP A 85 -13.97 6.07 -19.26
C TRP A 85 -12.74 5.35 -19.79
N ILE A 86 -11.64 6.06 -19.91
CA ILE A 86 -10.40 5.53 -20.48
C ILE A 86 -9.27 5.62 -19.46
N HIS A 87 -8.43 4.58 -19.49
CA HIS A 87 -7.24 4.48 -18.65
C HIS A 87 -6.36 5.73 -18.82
N PRO A 88 -5.70 6.27 -17.75
CA PRO A 88 -4.90 7.50 -17.80
C PRO A 88 -3.92 7.55 -18.97
N ARG A 89 -3.20 6.45 -19.24
CA ARG A 89 -2.25 6.37 -20.38
C ARG A 89 -2.90 6.52 -21.74
N LEU A 90 -4.09 6.06 -21.89
CA LEU A 90 -4.84 6.20 -23.14
C LEU A 90 -5.45 7.60 -23.22
N ALA A 91 -5.74 8.24 -22.08
CA ALA A 91 -6.35 9.55 -22.01
C ALA A 91 -5.50 10.62 -22.71
N VAL A 92 -4.18 10.64 -22.44
CA VAL A 92 -3.25 11.56 -23.13
C VAL A 92 -3.30 11.35 -24.65
N ARG A 93 -3.17 10.11 -25.11
CA ARG A 93 -3.20 9.79 -26.56
C ARG A 93 -4.55 10.09 -27.19
N PHE A 94 -5.63 9.90 -26.45
CA PHE A 94 -6.97 10.26 -26.89
C PHE A 94 -7.11 11.77 -27.03
N THR A 95 -6.65 12.55 -26.07
CA THR A 95 -6.73 14.01 -26.11
C THR A 95 -5.86 14.62 -27.21
N MET A 96 -4.66 14.11 -27.48
CA MET A 96 -3.85 14.50 -28.65
C MET A 96 -4.60 14.29 -29.98
N TRP A 97 -5.41 13.21 -30.08
CA TRP A 97 -6.25 12.99 -31.26
C TRP A 97 -7.45 13.94 -31.32
N VAL A 98 -8.02 14.30 -30.16
CA VAL A 98 -9.16 15.24 -30.07
C VAL A 98 -8.67 16.66 -30.39
N ASN A 99 -7.67 17.14 -29.67
CA ASN A 99 -7.05 18.44 -29.76
C ASN A 99 -5.73 18.45 -29.02
N ASP A 100 -4.66 18.92 -29.64
CA ASP A 100 -3.31 18.91 -29.02
C ASP A 100 -3.25 19.75 -27.74
N ASP A 101 -3.90 20.92 -27.71
CA ASP A 101 -3.93 21.77 -26.53
C ASP A 101 -4.60 21.06 -25.33
N PHE A 102 -5.59 20.20 -25.58
CA PHE A 102 -6.26 19.44 -24.53
C PHE A 102 -5.35 18.39 -23.89
N SER A 103 -4.36 17.91 -24.64
CA SER A 103 -3.42 16.92 -24.10
C SER A 103 -2.64 17.48 -22.94
N LEU A 104 -2.25 18.75 -22.97
CA LEU A 104 -1.51 19.43 -21.89
C LEU A 104 -2.32 19.45 -20.59
N PHE A 105 -3.62 19.78 -20.67
CA PHE A 105 -4.48 19.71 -19.47
C PHE A 105 -4.58 18.30 -18.88
N VAL A 106 -4.73 17.30 -19.76
CA VAL A 106 -4.87 15.91 -19.28
C VAL A 106 -3.54 15.37 -18.77
N GLU A 107 -2.42 15.74 -19.34
CA GLU A 107 -1.09 15.45 -18.81
C GLU A 107 -0.92 16.04 -17.41
N ASP A 108 -1.26 17.31 -17.22
CA ASP A 108 -1.21 17.97 -15.90
C ASP A 108 -2.12 17.28 -14.88
N TRP A 109 -3.32 16.84 -15.29
CA TRP A 109 -4.22 16.13 -14.37
C TRP A 109 -3.67 14.78 -13.98
N ILE A 110 -3.10 14.06 -14.91
CA ILE A 110 -2.48 12.76 -14.65
C ILE A 110 -1.25 12.96 -13.79
N HIS A 111 -0.41 13.95 -14.09
CA HIS A 111 0.72 14.34 -13.25
C HIS A 111 0.27 14.74 -11.84
N SER A 112 -0.73 15.57 -11.72
CA SER A 112 -1.30 15.98 -10.44
C SER A 112 -1.91 14.80 -9.66
N TRP A 113 -2.58 13.89 -10.36
CA TRP A 113 -3.14 12.68 -9.77
C TRP A 113 -2.06 11.67 -9.38
N LEU A 114 -1.06 11.46 -10.22
CA LEU A 114 0.13 10.65 -9.93
C LEU A 114 1.02 11.33 -8.90
N GLY A 115 1.12 12.65 -8.99
CA GLY A 115 1.93 13.50 -8.11
C GLY A 115 1.26 13.90 -6.80
N SER A 116 0.07 13.34 -6.48
CA SER A 116 -0.57 13.52 -5.17
C SER A 116 0.25 12.87 -4.03
N GLY A 117 1.56 13.04 -4.10
CA GLY A 117 2.52 12.73 -3.07
C GLY A 117 3.16 11.33 -3.14
N TYR A 118 2.81 10.47 -4.09
CA TYR A 118 3.40 9.13 -4.17
C TYR A 118 4.55 9.08 -5.18
N THR A 119 5.72 9.50 -4.72
CA THR A 119 6.95 9.51 -5.51
C THR A 119 7.53 8.09 -5.68
N PRO A 120 8.43 7.85 -6.67
CA PRO A 120 9.16 6.58 -6.78
C PRO A 120 9.87 6.17 -5.49
N ALA A 121 10.48 7.11 -4.78
CA ALA A 121 11.13 6.85 -3.50
C ALA A 121 10.13 6.41 -2.41
N GLN A 122 8.93 6.99 -2.37
CA GLN A 122 7.87 6.56 -1.46
C GLN A 122 7.32 5.18 -1.84
N MET A 123 7.23 4.88 -3.14
CA MET A 123 6.82 3.56 -3.61
C MET A 123 7.82 2.49 -3.17
N GLU A 124 9.11 2.73 -3.35
CA GLU A 124 10.19 1.85 -2.92
C GLU A 124 10.15 1.65 -1.40
N ALA A 125 10.03 2.72 -0.63
CA ALA A 125 9.88 2.66 0.82
C ALA A 125 8.66 1.85 1.27
N ASP A 126 7.51 1.97 0.59
CA ASP A 126 6.32 1.17 0.88
C ASP A 126 6.52 -0.31 0.51
N ILE A 127 7.19 -0.62 -0.62
CA ILE A 127 7.53 -1.99 -1.03
C ILE A 127 8.40 -2.64 0.04
N ASP A 128 9.45 -1.96 0.45
CA ASP A 128 10.40 -2.47 1.45
C ASP A 128 9.73 -2.67 2.80
N ARG A 129 8.91 -1.72 3.23
CA ARG A 129 8.15 -1.81 4.49
C ARG A 129 7.15 -2.96 4.47
N ILE A 130 6.44 -3.17 3.36
CA ILE A 130 5.50 -4.29 3.17
C ILE A 130 6.26 -5.62 3.21
N ALA A 131 7.37 -5.74 2.49
CA ALA A 131 8.20 -6.93 2.45
C ALA A 131 8.75 -7.28 3.85
N MET A 132 9.25 -6.29 4.58
CA MET A 132 9.75 -6.48 5.94
C MET A 132 8.65 -6.92 6.90
N ARG A 133 7.45 -6.31 6.81
CA ARG A 133 6.29 -6.69 7.61
C ARG A 133 5.83 -8.12 7.34
N ASP A 134 5.85 -8.55 6.08
CA ASP A 134 5.49 -9.92 5.69
C ASP A 134 6.55 -10.92 6.13
N LYS A 135 7.83 -10.59 5.99
CA LYS A 135 8.94 -11.39 6.53
C LYS A 135 8.80 -11.58 8.04
N LEU A 136 8.54 -10.50 8.78
CA LEU A 136 8.32 -10.60 10.22
C LEU A 136 7.16 -11.54 10.57
N LYS A 137 6.03 -11.43 9.87
CA LYS A 137 4.84 -12.25 10.12
C LYS A 137 5.09 -13.71 9.80
N ASN A 138 5.69 -14.02 8.63
CA ASN A 138 5.74 -15.37 8.07
C ASN A 138 7.00 -16.15 8.44
N SER A 139 8.03 -15.49 8.97
CA SER A 139 9.32 -16.10 9.28
C SER A 139 9.77 -15.80 10.72
N SER A 140 10.28 -14.60 10.97
CA SER A 140 11.02 -14.30 12.20
C SER A 140 10.18 -14.46 13.48
N ARG A 141 8.93 -13.96 13.49
CA ARG A 141 8.04 -14.10 14.63
C ARG A 141 7.55 -15.54 14.82
N THR A 142 7.33 -16.24 13.72
CA THR A 142 6.94 -17.66 13.73
C THR A 142 8.07 -18.49 14.30
N ALA A 143 9.33 -18.29 13.86
CA ALA A 143 10.49 -18.96 14.40
C ALA A 143 10.63 -18.78 15.93
N LEU A 144 10.49 -17.54 16.43
CA LEU A 144 10.49 -17.28 17.87
C LEU A 144 9.36 -18.04 18.59
N THR A 145 8.14 -18.00 18.04
CA THR A 145 6.98 -18.66 18.65
C THR A 145 7.17 -20.19 18.71
N ASP A 146 7.70 -20.77 17.64
CA ASP A 146 7.96 -22.22 17.56
C ASP A 146 9.05 -22.66 18.55
N GLN A 147 10.13 -21.88 18.68
CA GLN A 147 11.18 -22.18 19.66
C GLN A 147 10.70 -22.00 21.10
N VAL A 148 9.87 -21.02 21.38
CA VAL A 148 9.22 -20.90 22.70
C VAL A 148 8.32 -22.08 23.00
N LYS A 149 7.57 -22.56 22.01
CA LYS A 149 6.76 -23.77 22.15
C LYS A 149 7.63 -24.99 22.46
N SER A 150 8.67 -25.23 21.67
CA SER A 150 9.61 -26.33 21.88
C SER A 150 10.26 -26.29 23.28
N PHE A 151 10.63 -25.10 23.75
CA PHE A 151 11.16 -24.91 25.10
C PHE A 151 10.15 -25.32 26.19
N LEU A 152 8.88 -24.92 26.04
CA LEU A 152 7.82 -25.30 26.98
C LEU A 152 7.50 -26.80 26.93
N GLU A 153 7.56 -27.41 25.74
CA GLU A 153 7.36 -28.85 25.54
C GLU A 153 8.49 -29.65 26.26
N ALA A 154 9.74 -29.23 26.03
CA ALA A 154 10.90 -29.86 26.64
C ALA A 154 10.88 -29.80 28.20
N SER A 155 10.28 -28.74 28.75
CA SER A 155 10.10 -28.56 30.20
C SER A 155 8.79 -29.13 30.77
N ASN A 156 7.99 -29.82 29.96
CA ASN A 156 6.65 -30.32 30.31
C ASN A 156 5.66 -29.22 30.78
N GLN A 157 5.85 -27.99 30.33
CA GLN A 157 5.02 -26.83 30.70
C GLN A 157 4.05 -26.40 29.58
N TYR A 158 4.12 -27.04 28.43
CA TYR A 158 3.26 -26.70 27.29
C TYR A 158 1.88 -27.32 27.41
N ASN A 159 0.86 -26.48 27.52
CA ASN A 159 -0.54 -26.88 27.38
C ASN A 159 -1.28 -25.87 26.54
N PRO A 160 -1.69 -26.20 25.27
CA PRO A 160 -2.30 -25.24 24.35
C PRO A 160 -3.64 -24.68 24.83
N ARG A 161 -4.27 -25.30 25.80
CA ARG A 161 -5.54 -24.87 26.42
C ARG A 161 -5.36 -24.11 27.72
N SER A 162 -4.13 -24.07 28.26
CA SER A 162 -3.84 -23.39 29.52
C SER A 162 -3.71 -21.86 29.30
N LYS A 163 -4.32 -21.12 30.21
CA LYS A 163 -4.17 -19.67 30.29
C LYS A 163 -2.72 -19.26 30.59
N GLU A 164 -2.00 -20.06 31.38
CA GLU A 164 -0.60 -19.83 31.74
C GLU A 164 0.29 -19.86 30.49
N THR A 165 0.07 -20.83 29.60
CA THR A 165 0.78 -20.91 28.31
C THR A 165 0.56 -19.63 27.47
N GLY A 166 -0.69 -19.17 27.36
CA GLY A 166 -1.01 -17.94 26.68
C GLY A 166 -0.35 -16.71 27.29
N ILE A 167 -0.35 -16.60 28.60
CA ILE A 167 0.33 -15.52 29.34
C ILE A 167 1.84 -15.55 29.08
N PHE A 168 2.45 -16.75 29.07
CA PHE A 168 3.88 -16.87 28.81
C PHE A 168 4.26 -16.39 27.41
N PHE A 169 3.52 -16.77 26.36
CA PHE A 169 3.72 -16.23 25.02
C PHE A 169 3.55 -14.72 24.99
N GLY A 170 2.53 -14.20 25.67
CA GLY A 170 2.31 -12.75 25.80
C GLY A 170 3.50 -12.04 26.44
N ARG A 171 4.07 -12.61 27.51
CA ARG A 171 5.28 -12.07 28.19
C ARG A 171 6.49 -12.08 27.28
N VAL A 172 6.73 -13.16 26.53
CA VAL A 172 7.83 -13.28 25.58
C VAL A 172 7.73 -12.20 24.50
N HIS A 173 6.57 -12.01 23.89
CA HIS A 173 6.39 -10.98 22.87
C HIS A 173 6.43 -9.55 23.44
N ASN A 174 5.98 -9.35 24.67
CA ASN A 174 6.14 -8.06 25.35
C ASN A 174 7.61 -7.78 25.69
N GLU A 175 8.42 -8.79 25.98
CA GLU A 175 9.85 -8.58 26.20
C GLU A 175 10.55 -8.06 24.94
N VAL A 176 10.17 -8.54 23.74
CA VAL A 176 10.68 -7.96 22.48
C VAL A 176 10.28 -6.49 22.36
N ASN A 177 9.04 -6.14 22.68
CA ASN A 177 8.61 -4.74 22.69
C ASN A 177 9.44 -3.92 23.69
N LEU A 178 9.61 -4.40 24.91
CA LEU A 178 10.32 -3.69 25.99
C LEU A 178 11.78 -3.42 25.64
N VAL A 179 12.50 -4.39 25.08
CA VAL A 179 13.92 -4.19 24.74
C VAL A 179 14.12 -3.25 23.54
N LEU A 180 13.15 -3.18 22.66
CA LEU A 180 13.19 -2.29 21.49
C LEU A 180 12.66 -0.89 21.82
N THR A 181 11.54 -0.79 22.51
CA THR A 181 10.76 0.45 22.63
C THR A 181 10.60 0.97 24.06
N GLY A 182 10.89 0.16 25.07
CA GLY A 182 10.59 0.47 26.47
C GLY A 182 9.12 0.34 26.87
N GLU A 183 8.24 0.00 25.93
CA GLU A 183 6.78 -0.08 26.12
C GLU A 183 6.25 -1.51 26.01
N LYS A 184 5.19 -1.84 26.75
CA LYS A 184 4.39 -3.04 26.50
C LYS A 184 3.39 -2.81 25.38
N ALA A 185 2.82 -3.89 24.84
CA ALA A 185 1.80 -3.78 23.79
C ALA A 185 0.56 -2.99 24.23
N SER A 186 0.18 -3.02 25.52
CA SER A 186 -0.91 -2.21 26.09
C SER A 186 -0.62 -0.71 25.98
N ASP A 187 0.58 -0.30 26.36
CA ASP A 187 0.98 1.09 26.43
C ASP A 187 1.12 1.67 25.01
N MET A 188 1.73 0.89 24.11
CA MET A 188 1.80 1.19 22.68
C MET A 188 0.41 1.36 22.08
N ARG A 189 -0.57 0.51 22.43
CA ARG A 189 -1.95 0.60 21.92
C ARG A 189 -2.60 1.90 22.38
N GLN A 190 -2.51 2.23 23.66
CA GLN A 190 -3.06 3.46 24.20
C GLN A 190 -2.48 4.70 23.53
N ARG A 191 -1.17 4.70 23.25
CA ARG A 191 -0.48 5.78 22.56
C ARG A 191 -0.92 5.88 21.09
N LEU A 192 -1.10 4.74 20.41
CA LEU A 192 -1.63 4.70 19.05
C LEU A 192 -3.07 5.23 18.98
N GLU A 193 -3.94 4.85 19.91
CA GLU A 193 -5.30 5.38 20.03
C GLU A 193 -5.31 6.89 20.21
N SER A 194 -4.44 7.40 21.08
CA SER A 194 -4.28 8.84 21.30
C SER A 194 -3.83 9.56 20.02
N SER A 195 -2.90 8.97 19.26
CA SER A 195 -2.40 9.52 18.00
C SER A 195 -3.47 9.51 16.89
N LEU A 196 -4.29 8.46 16.82
CA LEU A 196 -5.34 8.34 15.81
C LEU A 196 -6.64 9.06 16.16
N GLY A 197 -6.79 9.50 17.41
CA GLY A 197 -8.02 10.11 17.93
C GLY A 197 -9.25 9.18 17.93
N LYS A 198 -9.03 7.86 17.89
CA LYS A 198 -10.08 6.83 17.85
C LYS A 198 -9.61 5.52 18.48
N PRO A 199 -10.55 4.70 19.03
CA PRO A 199 -10.22 3.38 19.54
C PRO A 199 -9.59 2.48 18.48
N VAL A 200 -8.63 1.66 18.90
CA VAL A 200 -7.97 0.63 18.08
C VAL A 200 -8.46 -0.74 18.54
N SER A 201 -9.00 -1.52 17.60
CA SER A 201 -9.51 -2.87 17.89
C SER A 201 -8.45 -3.73 18.56
N GLU A 202 -8.85 -4.57 19.54
CA GLU A 202 -7.96 -5.53 20.20
C GLU A 202 -7.26 -6.48 19.22
N ASN A 203 -7.92 -6.80 18.10
CA ASN A 203 -7.39 -7.66 17.04
C ASN A 203 -6.44 -6.91 16.09
N GLU A 204 -6.31 -5.60 16.22
CA GLU A 204 -5.43 -4.81 15.38
C GLU A 204 -3.97 -5.01 15.74
N LEU A 205 -3.16 -5.26 14.74
CA LEU A 205 -1.74 -5.56 14.93
C LEU A 205 -0.93 -4.26 14.98
N LEU A 206 -0.38 -3.91 16.13
CA LEU A 206 0.44 -2.71 16.33
C LEU A 206 1.59 -2.60 15.32
N ARG A 207 2.19 -3.73 14.94
CA ARG A 207 3.27 -3.78 13.95
C ARG A 207 2.88 -3.34 12.54
N ASP A 208 1.59 -3.22 12.26
CA ASP A 208 1.11 -2.64 11.01
C ASP A 208 1.34 -1.12 10.92
N TYR A 209 1.69 -0.50 12.04
CA TYR A 209 2.01 0.94 12.16
C TYR A 209 3.50 1.22 12.41
N PHE A 210 4.35 0.18 12.41
CA PHE A 210 5.79 0.35 12.64
C PHE A 210 6.50 0.87 11.39
N PRO A 211 7.47 1.79 11.54
CA PRO A 211 8.43 2.11 10.49
C PRO A 211 9.23 0.88 10.07
N ILE A 212 9.86 0.94 8.90
CA ILE A 212 10.66 -0.17 8.37
C ILE A 212 11.85 -0.51 9.27
N THR A 213 12.51 0.47 9.84
CA THR A 213 13.64 0.29 10.76
C THR A 213 13.25 -0.55 11.98
N ASP A 214 12.15 -0.18 12.62
CA ASP A 214 11.66 -0.89 13.80
C ASP A 214 11.14 -2.29 13.46
N LEU A 215 10.56 -2.47 12.26
CA LEU A 215 10.19 -3.80 11.76
C LEU A 215 11.43 -4.68 11.55
N ALA A 216 12.51 -4.11 11.03
CA ALA A 216 13.77 -4.82 10.78
C ALA A 216 14.43 -5.25 12.10
N ASP A 217 14.54 -4.33 13.04
CA ASP A 217 15.11 -4.61 14.36
C ASP A 217 14.27 -5.64 15.13
N TYR A 218 12.95 -5.49 15.09
CA TYR A 218 12.04 -6.46 15.69
C TYR A 218 12.23 -7.86 15.08
N ALA A 219 12.33 -7.95 13.75
CA ALA A 219 12.53 -9.21 13.05
C ALA A 219 13.89 -9.85 13.39
N ALA A 220 14.94 -9.05 13.44
CA ALA A 220 16.29 -9.51 13.79
C ALA A 220 16.36 -10.00 15.23
N ILE A 221 15.76 -9.29 16.19
CA ILE A 221 15.66 -9.73 17.59
C ILE A 221 14.92 -11.06 17.68
N CYS A 222 13.75 -11.19 17.01
CA CYS A 222 12.98 -12.43 17.03
C CYS A 222 13.78 -13.63 16.48
N GLN A 223 14.47 -13.45 15.35
CA GLN A 223 15.26 -14.51 14.73
C GLN A 223 16.46 -14.90 15.60
N THR A 224 17.19 -13.92 16.12
CA THR A 224 18.36 -14.16 16.98
C THR A 224 17.92 -14.81 18.30
N ALA A 225 16.82 -14.37 18.88
CA ALA A 225 16.27 -14.97 20.09
C ALA A 225 15.83 -16.43 19.86
N ALA A 226 15.23 -16.74 18.71
CA ALA A 226 14.88 -18.12 18.34
C ALA A 226 16.13 -19.02 18.35
N ASN A 227 17.22 -18.58 17.72
CA ASN A 227 18.48 -19.30 17.69
C ASN A 227 19.08 -19.48 19.12
N ASN A 228 18.99 -18.45 19.96
CA ASN A 228 19.47 -18.52 21.33
C ASN A 228 18.65 -19.51 22.18
N ILE A 229 17.31 -19.59 21.96
CA ILE A 229 16.44 -20.57 22.63
C ILE A 229 16.78 -21.99 22.18
N GLU A 230 16.98 -22.20 20.88
CA GLU A 230 17.40 -23.49 20.34
C GLU A 230 18.71 -23.99 20.96
N ASN A 231 19.63 -23.07 21.29
CA ASN A 231 20.86 -23.35 22.02
C ASN A 231 20.67 -23.50 23.57
N GLY A 232 19.44 -23.66 24.05
CA GLY A 232 19.12 -23.94 25.43
C GLY A 232 18.91 -22.72 26.33
N MET A 233 18.87 -21.50 25.80
CA MET A 233 18.66 -20.31 26.60
C MET A 233 17.17 -20.14 26.93
N HIS A 234 16.88 -19.73 28.18
CA HIS A 234 15.51 -19.39 28.59
C HIS A 234 14.95 -18.23 27.70
N PRO A 235 13.70 -18.29 27.20
CA PRO A 235 13.16 -17.36 26.21
C PRO A 235 13.33 -15.87 26.54
N ILE A 236 13.06 -15.46 27.77
CA ILE A 236 13.23 -14.06 28.20
C ILE A 236 14.69 -13.61 28.13
N ASN A 237 15.63 -14.47 28.57
CA ASN A 237 17.06 -14.16 28.52
C ASN A 237 17.57 -14.16 27.07
N ALA A 238 17.06 -15.06 26.25
CA ALA A 238 17.35 -15.13 24.83
C ALA A 238 17.02 -13.82 24.09
N ILE A 239 15.86 -13.20 24.40
CA ILE A 239 15.47 -11.91 23.83
C ILE A 239 16.40 -10.79 24.30
N LYS A 240 16.71 -10.74 25.61
CA LYS A 240 17.63 -9.73 26.14
C LYS A 240 19.04 -9.85 25.54
N MET A 241 19.51 -11.07 25.32
CA MET A 241 20.78 -11.33 24.66
C MET A 241 20.70 -10.94 23.16
N ALA A 242 19.64 -11.34 22.48
CA ALA A 242 19.42 -10.98 21.08
C ALA A 242 19.40 -9.46 20.87
N ALA A 243 18.73 -8.71 21.74
CA ALA A 243 18.72 -7.25 21.69
C ALA A 243 20.13 -6.67 21.78
N LYS A 244 20.98 -7.19 22.69
CA LYS A 244 22.40 -6.75 22.79
C LYS A 244 23.24 -7.11 21.58
N GLN A 245 22.86 -8.15 20.83
CA GLN A 245 23.59 -8.59 19.63
C GLN A 245 23.16 -7.83 18.37
N VAL A 246 21.88 -7.42 18.33
CA VAL A 246 21.25 -6.82 17.14
C VAL A 246 21.27 -5.30 17.20
N LEU A 247 20.92 -4.73 18.35
CA LEU A 247 20.82 -3.28 18.51
C LEU A 247 22.19 -2.64 18.75
N PRO A 248 22.36 -1.34 18.47
CA PRO A 248 23.59 -0.62 18.75
C PRO A 248 24.02 -0.78 20.23
N PRO A 249 25.32 -0.75 20.54
CA PRO A 249 25.84 -0.98 21.91
C PRO A 249 25.25 -0.05 22.99
N ASN A 250 24.87 1.16 22.57
CA ASN A 250 24.27 2.17 23.45
C ASN A 250 22.78 2.39 23.19
N HIS A 251 22.09 1.38 22.64
CA HIS A 251 20.66 1.49 22.40
C HIS A 251 19.91 1.76 23.69
N VAL A 252 19.17 2.85 23.70
CA VAL A 252 18.20 3.18 24.75
C VAL A 252 16.83 2.95 24.17
N PRO A 253 16.02 2.04 24.77
CA PRO A 253 14.67 1.80 24.31
C PRO A 253 13.87 3.09 24.23
N ASN A 254 13.26 3.36 23.06
CA ASN A 254 12.51 4.59 22.81
C ASN A 254 11.18 4.27 22.12
N PRO A 255 10.08 4.92 22.53
CA PRO A 255 8.80 4.72 21.91
C PRO A 255 8.84 4.91 20.38
N ILE A 256 8.23 3.99 19.65
CA ILE A 256 8.18 4.04 18.17
C ILE A 256 7.31 5.19 17.71
N ASP A 257 7.80 5.97 16.75
CA ASP A 257 6.97 6.91 16.00
C ASP A 257 6.10 6.15 15.02
N PHE A 258 4.82 5.98 15.35
CA PHE A 258 3.88 5.26 14.51
C PHE A 258 3.71 5.95 13.16
N THR A 259 3.77 5.15 12.11
CA THR A 259 3.44 5.57 10.75
C THR A 259 1.99 5.23 10.42
N GLU A 260 1.54 5.58 9.23
CA GLU A 260 0.24 5.11 8.77
C GLU A 260 0.15 3.57 8.73
N LYS A 261 -1.06 3.04 8.80
CA LYS A 261 -1.28 1.59 8.73
C LYS A 261 -0.81 1.02 7.40
N ILE A 262 -0.12 -0.10 7.43
CA ILE A 262 0.46 -0.76 6.24
C ILE A 262 -0.57 -1.12 5.17
N SER A 263 -1.85 -1.25 5.53
CA SER A 263 -2.93 -1.45 4.55
C SER A 263 -3.11 -0.26 3.60
N PHE A 264 -2.78 0.96 4.04
CA PHE A 264 -2.78 2.14 3.16
C PHE A 264 -1.60 2.12 2.19
N ALA A 265 -0.41 1.71 2.65
CA ALA A 265 0.74 1.49 1.79
C ALA A 265 0.44 0.43 0.71
N ARG A 266 -0.16 -0.69 1.09
CA ARG A 266 -0.59 -1.75 0.16
C ARG A 266 -1.61 -1.22 -0.85
N TYR A 267 -2.60 -0.45 -0.38
CA TYR A 267 -3.61 0.17 -1.24
C TYR A 267 -2.97 1.13 -2.25
N ARG A 268 -2.10 2.06 -1.78
CA ARG A 268 -1.37 2.99 -2.67
C ARG A 268 -0.54 2.26 -3.71
N LEU A 269 0.20 1.23 -3.30
CA LEU A 269 1.03 0.43 -4.19
C LEU A 269 0.18 -0.30 -5.24
N GLU A 270 -0.97 -0.84 -4.85
CA GLU A 270 -1.90 -1.48 -5.78
C GLU A 270 -2.47 -0.47 -6.79
N GLN A 271 -2.88 0.72 -6.32
CA GLN A 271 -3.36 1.78 -7.20
C GLN A 271 -2.24 2.26 -8.15
N ALA A 272 -1.02 2.41 -7.65
CA ALA A 272 0.13 2.77 -8.46
C ALA A 272 0.44 1.70 -9.52
N ARG A 273 0.37 0.42 -9.20
CA ARG A 273 0.57 -0.68 -10.16
C ARG A 273 -0.50 -0.68 -11.25
N ARG A 274 -1.76 -0.42 -10.89
CA ARG A 274 -2.86 -0.30 -11.88
C ARG A 274 -2.72 0.90 -12.81
N GLY A 275 -2.06 1.98 -12.37
CA GLY A 275 -1.85 3.22 -13.12
C GLY A 275 -0.44 3.48 -13.65
N ARG A 276 0.56 2.80 -13.14
CA ARG A 276 1.98 3.20 -13.21
C ARG A 276 2.94 2.24 -13.91
N PHE A 277 2.59 1.51 -14.87
CA PHE A 277 3.60 0.72 -15.62
C PHE A 277 4.53 1.60 -16.48
N TYR A 278 5.10 2.69 -15.91
CA TYR A 278 5.74 3.74 -16.67
C TYR A 278 7.20 3.98 -16.43
N LEU A 279 7.74 3.54 -15.31
CA LEU A 279 9.08 3.95 -14.89
C LEU A 279 10.15 2.86 -15.06
N GLU A 280 9.81 1.70 -15.65
CA GLU A 280 10.77 0.60 -15.83
C GLU A 280 11.43 0.55 -17.20
N ASP A 281 11.04 1.40 -18.17
CA ASP A 281 11.58 1.35 -19.54
C ASP A 281 12.65 2.44 -19.86
N GLU A 282 13.21 3.10 -18.84
CA GLU A 282 14.41 3.93 -19.00
C GLU A 282 15.59 3.32 -18.23
N LYS A 283 16.07 2.19 -18.75
CA LYS A 283 17.44 1.71 -18.55
C LYS A 283 17.93 1.00 -19.80
#